data_c5a892d7ef27ee9529aa8884a95b35cf
#
_entry.id   c5a892d7ef27ee9529aa8884a95b35cf
#
_cell.length_a   1.000
_cell.length_b   1.000
_cell.length_c   1.000
_cell.angle_alpha   90.00
_cell.angle_beta   90.00
_cell.angle_gamma   90.00
#
_symmetry.space_group_name_H-M   'P 1'
#
loop_
_entity.id
_entity.type
_entity.pdbx_description
1 polymer ?
#
loop_
_entity_poly.entity_id
_entity_poly.type
_entity_poly.pdbx_seq_one_letter_code
_entity_poly.pdbx_strand_id
1 'polypeptide(L)'
;MAKTTGIAPGMLRGVHHIALNVQDMQASCHFYGTVLGLHRLVGDEVPSTLVKLVAEGKVTNFKTPDGTILDLFWEPELSPPDPNPEKSFTRADHLAFDIAPDQMKSAIALLKQADIPFKGPITRPTGQGIYFKDPDGFTIEVRCDPQC
;
A
#
# COMPACT_ATOMS: atom_id res chain seq x y z
N MET A 1 30.86 0.89 30.91
CA MET A 1 29.83 0.37 29.99
C MET A 1 29.19 1.49 29.19
N ALA A 2 29.16 1.35 27.90
CA ALA A 2 28.45 2.30 27.04
C ALA A 2 26.94 2.26 27.33
N LYS A 3 26.30 3.41 27.46
CA LYS A 3 24.84 3.48 27.55
C LYS A 3 24.22 3.12 26.21
N THR A 4 23.23 2.25 26.24
CA THR A 4 22.39 2.03 25.04
C THR A 4 21.56 3.29 24.81
N THR A 5 21.58 3.82 23.58
CA THR A 5 20.93 5.08 23.22
C THR A 5 19.60 4.87 22.48
N GLY A 6 19.06 3.66 22.51
CA GLY A 6 17.81 3.37 21.81
C GLY A 6 17.28 1.98 22.14
N ILE A 7 16.29 1.59 21.35
CA ILE A 7 15.67 0.26 21.44
C ILE A 7 16.70 -0.78 21.01
N ALA A 8 16.79 -1.90 21.75
CA ALA A 8 17.75 -2.94 21.47
C ALA A 8 17.45 -3.65 20.14
N PRO A 9 18.48 -4.13 19.40
CA PRO A 9 18.27 -4.89 18.16
C PRO A 9 17.35 -6.10 18.41
N GLY A 10 16.38 -6.29 17.52
CA GLY A 10 15.42 -7.40 17.59
C GLY A 10 14.20 -7.18 18.48
N MET A 11 14.14 -6.07 19.23
CA MET A 11 12.94 -5.75 20.03
C MET A 11 11.75 -5.39 19.13
N LEU A 12 11.96 -4.65 18.03
CA LEU A 12 10.93 -4.40 17.04
C LEU A 12 10.85 -5.62 16.11
N ARG A 13 9.69 -6.27 16.08
CA ARG A 13 9.52 -7.55 15.37
C ARG A 13 9.06 -7.41 13.92
N GLY A 14 8.58 -6.23 13.52
CA GLY A 14 8.09 -5.98 12.17
C GLY A 14 7.18 -4.77 12.12
N VAL A 15 6.63 -4.52 10.96
CA VAL A 15 5.61 -3.48 10.76
C VAL A 15 4.24 -4.09 11.05
N HIS A 16 3.49 -3.53 11.98
CA HIS A 16 2.14 -3.97 12.34
C HIS A 16 1.11 -3.43 11.36
N HIS A 17 1.15 -2.13 11.11
CA HIS A 17 0.24 -1.48 10.18
C HIS A 17 0.86 -0.23 9.58
N ILE A 18 0.28 0.18 8.46
CA ILE A 18 0.59 1.41 7.75
C ILE A 18 -0.70 2.20 7.66
N ALA A 19 -0.68 3.47 8.02
CA ALA A 19 -1.84 4.35 7.93
C ALA A 19 -1.64 5.36 6.80
N LEU A 20 -2.62 5.44 5.89
CA LEU A 20 -2.63 6.39 4.78
C LEU A 20 -3.85 7.28 4.86
N ASN A 21 -3.67 8.56 4.63
CA ASN A 21 -4.79 9.47 4.42
C ASN A 21 -5.28 9.33 2.97
N VAL A 22 -6.59 9.30 2.80
CA VAL A 22 -7.23 9.20 1.49
C VAL A 22 -8.29 10.29 1.35
N GLN A 23 -8.34 10.93 0.21
CA GLN A 23 -9.29 12.01 -0.05
C GLN A 23 -10.68 11.48 -0.40
N ASP A 24 -10.76 10.39 -1.15
CA ASP A 24 -12.00 9.72 -1.56
C ASP A 24 -11.95 8.26 -1.09
N MET A 25 -12.66 7.96 -0.01
CA MET A 25 -12.65 6.62 0.58
C MET A 25 -13.19 5.57 -0.39
N GLN A 26 -14.22 5.89 -1.16
CA GLN A 26 -14.81 4.92 -2.09
C GLN A 26 -13.82 4.55 -3.21
N ALA A 27 -13.16 5.55 -3.80
CA ALA A 27 -12.14 5.32 -4.82
C ALA A 27 -10.96 4.52 -4.26
N SER A 28 -10.51 4.84 -3.05
CA SER A 28 -9.38 4.15 -2.41
C SER A 28 -9.75 2.72 -2.00
N CYS A 29 -10.96 2.48 -1.52
CA CYS A 29 -11.42 1.11 -1.24
C CYS A 29 -11.50 0.27 -2.52
N HIS A 30 -11.93 0.84 -3.63
CA HIS A 30 -11.92 0.15 -4.92
C HIS A 30 -10.49 -0.18 -5.33
N PHE A 31 -9.58 0.78 -5.20
CA PHE A 31 -8.18 0.57 -5.58
C PHE A 31 -7.52 -0.53 -4.73
N TYR A 32 -7.50 -0.37 -3.41
CA TYR A 32 -6.82 -1.33 -2.53
C TYR A 32 -7.53 -2.68 -2.44
N GLY A 33 -8.86 -2.69 -2.43
CA GLY A 33 -9.66 -3.91 -2.32
C GLY A 33 -9.84 -4.66 -3.64
N THR A 34 -10.17 -3.95 -4.72
CA THR A 34 -10.50 -4.58 -6.01
C THR A 34 -9.28 -4.63 -6.92
N VAL A 35 -8.59 -3.51 -7.14
CA VAL A 35 -7.44 -3.48 -8.05
C VAL A 35 -6.26 -4.24 -7.47
N LEU A 36 -5.90 -4.02 -6.20
CA LEU A 36 -4.81 -4.73 -5.53
C LEU A 36 -5.25 -6.06 -4.92
N GLY A 37 -6.53 -6.31 -4.75
CA GLY A 37 -7.03 -7.57 -4.20
C GLY A 37 -6.73 -7.79 -2.73
N LEU A 38 -6.54 -6.72 -1.94
CA LEU A 38 -6.31 -6.85 -0.51
C LEU A 38 -7.60 -7.24 0.22
N HIS A 39 -7.48 -8.04 1.26
CA HIS A 39 -8.62 -8.45 2.08
C HIS A 39 -9.11 -7.29 2.95
N ARG A 40 -10.36 -6.87 2.75
CA ARG A 40 -11.01 -5.86 3.57
C ARG A 40 -11.50 -6.48 4.87
N LEU A 41 -11.13 -5.90 6.00
CA LEU A 41 -11.60 -6.35 7.31
C LEU A 41 -13.04 -5.92 7.52
N VAL A 42 -13.89 -6.85 7.96
CA VAL A 42 -15.32 -6.61 8.22
C VAL A 42 -15.75 -7.29 9.52
N GLY A 43 -16.79 -6.76 10.15
CA GLY A 43 -17.36 -7.35 11.37
C GLY A 43 -16.33 -7.46 12.49
N ASP A 44 -16.18 -8.66 13.04
CA ASP A 44 -15.28 -8.91 14.16
C ASP A 44 -13.79 -8.81 13.81
N GLU A 45 -13.47 -8.76 12.53
CA GLU A 45 -12.08 -8.54 12.08
C GLU A 45 -11.61 -7.11 12.31
N VAL A 46 -12.55 -6.14 12.37
CA VAL A 46 -12.21 -4.73 12.56
C VAL A 46 -11.66 -4.51 13.97
N PRO A 47 -10.50 -3.83 14.12
CA PRO A 47 -9.97 -3.51 15.45
C PRO A 47 -11.01 -2.80 16.33
N SER A 48 -11.14 -3.23 17.57
CA SER A 48 -12.18 -2.73 18.48
C SER A 48 -12.18 -1.21 18.65
N THR A 49 -11.01 -0.60 18.57
CA THR A 49 -10.86 0.86 18.71
C THR A 49 -11.32 1.63 17.47
N LEU A 50 -11.51 0.95 16.33
CA LEU A 50 -11.87 1.58 15.05
C LEU A 50 -13.29 1.26 14.59
N VAL A 51 -14.03 0.41 15.32
CA VAL A 51 -15.37 -0.05 14.91
C VAL A 51 -16.29 1.11 14.59
N LYS A 52 -16.33 2.13 15.45
CA LYS A 52 -17.18 3.31 15.24
C LYS A 52 -16.79 4.09 13.98
N LEU A 53 -15.50 4.33 13.78
CA LEU A 53 -15.00 5.07 12.62
C LEU A 53 -15.24 4.30 11.31
N VAL A 54 -15.11 2.99 11.35
CA VAL A 54 -15.42 2.14 10.18
C VAL A 54 -16.92 2.20 9.85
N ALA A 55 -17.78 2.13 10.86
CA ALA A 55 -19.23 2.25 10.67
C ALA A 55 -19.62 3.62 10.09
N GLU A 56 -18.91 4.67 10.46
CA GLU A 56 -19.14 6.04 9.95
C GLU A 56 -18.50 6.29 8.56
N GLY A 57 -17.81 5.32 7.99
CA GLY A 57 -17.13 5.46 6.70
C GLY A 57 -15.87 6.29 6.74
N LYS A 58 -15.32 6.55 7.91
CA LYS A 58 -14.12 7.38 8.10
C LYS A 58 -12.81 6.59 8.06
N VAL A 59 -12.88 5.28 8.26
CA VAL A 59 -11.74 4.37 8.25
C VAL A 59 -12.10 3.09 7.52
N THR A 60 -11.17 2.55 6.76
CA THR A 60 -11.26 1.20 6.20
C THR A 60 -9.94 0.48 6.46
N ASN A 61 -10.02 -0.78 6.83
CA ASN A 61 -8.85 -1.59 7.12
C ASN A 61 -8.71 -2.70 6.08
N PHE A 62 -7.51 -2.89 5.58
CA PHE A 62 -7.13 -4.00 4.71
C PHE A 62 -6.02 -4.81 5.35
N LYS A 63 -5.88 -6.06 4.94
CA LYS A 63 -4.86 -6.96 5.46
C LYS A 63 -4.20 -7.71 4.33
N THR A 64 -2.87 -7.76 4.36
CA THR A 64 -2.10 -8.60 3.46
C THR A 64 -2.02 -10.04 3.99
N PRO A 65 -1.68 -11.04 3.15
CA PRO A 65 -1.57 -12.42 3.60
C PRO A 65 -0.58 -12.65 4.74
N ASP A 66 0.47 -11.81 4.87
CA ASP A 66 1.43 -11.93 5.96
C ASP A 66 0.95 -11.29 7.27
N GLY A 67 -0.23 -10.69 7.26
CA GLY A 67 -0.82 -10.09 8.46
C GLY A 67 -0.59 -8.60 8.63
N THR A 68 0.15 -7.94 7.74
CA THR A 68 0.33 -6.49 7.78
C THR A 68 -0.99 -5.80 7.49
N ILE A 69 -1.37 -4.81 8.30
CA ILE A 69 -2.61 -4.06 8.14
C ILE A 69 -2.32 -2.74 7.44
N LEU A 70 -3.21 -2.38 6.51
CA LEU A 70 -3.24 -1.08 5.87
C LEU A 70 -4.53 -0.38 6.30
N ASP A 71 -4.37 0.72 7.03
CA ASP A 71 -5.49 1.54 7.48
C ASP A 71 -5.64 2.75 6.56
N LEU A 72 -6.83 2.93 6.01
CA LEU A 72 -7.17 4.11 5.24
C LEU A 72 -7.99 5.04 6.12
N PHE A 73 -7.53 6.29 6.28
CA PHE A 73 -8.23 7.34 7.00
C PHE A 73 -8.78 8.36 6.01
N TRP A 74 -10.08 8.59 6.06
CA TRP A 74 -10.72 9.57 5.19
C TRP A 74 -10.31 10.98 5.60
N GLU A 75 -9.66 11.69 4.69
CA GLU A 75 -9.24 13.08 4.88
C GLU A 75 -9.70 13.88 3.66
N PRO A 76 -10.94 14.42 3.69
CA PRO A 76 -11.50 15.09 2.51
C PRO A 76 -10.74 16.36 2.11
N GLU A 77 -9.97 16.94 3.04
CA GLU A 77 -9.17 18.13 2.77
C GLU A 77 -7.74 17.81 2.32
N LEU A 78 -7.44 16.51 2.09
CA LEU A 78 -6.13 16.13 1.56
C LEU A 78 -5.88 16.82 0.22
N SER A 79 -4.74 17.50 0.12
CA SER A 79 -4.37 18.21 -1.10
C SER A 79 -4.22 17.23 -2.26
N PRO A 80 -4.69 17.59 -3.47
CA PRO A 80 -4.45 16.76 -4.65
C PRO A 80 -2.96 16.66 -4.94
N PRO A 81 -2.52 15.59 -5.62
CA PRO A 81 -1.12 15.45 -6.02
C PRO A 81 -0.73 16.55 -6.98
N ASP A 82 0.57 16.92 -6.97
CA ASP A 82 1.09 17.88 -7.93
C ASP A 82 0.89 17.34 -9.35
N PRO A 83 0.39 18.15 -10.30
CA PRO A 83 0.23 17.72 -11.70
C PRO A 83 1.55 17.28 -12.34
N ASN A 84 2.69 17.77 -11.85
CA ASN A 84 4.01 17.32 -12.27
C ASN A 84 4.50 16.21 -11.33
N PRO A 85 4.50 14.93 -11.77
CA PRO A 85 4.91 13.81 -10.90
C PRO A 85 6.33 13.95 -10.34
N GLU A 86 7.21 14.67 -11.04
CA GLU A 86 8.59 14.88 -10.60
C GLU A 86 8.72 15.84 -9.42
N LYS A 87 7.66 16.60 -9.13
CA LYS A 87 7.62 17.57 -8.01
C LYS A 87 6.74 17.13 -6.85
N SER A 88 6.13 15.96 -6.96
CA SER A 88 5.25 15.44 -5.91
C SER A 88 6.07 14.66 -4.89
N PHE A 89 6.65 15.38 -3.93
CA PHE A 89 7.46 14.76 -2.88
C PHE A 89 6.63 14.61 -1.60
N THR A 90 6.60 13.38 -1.07
CA THR A 90 6.03 13.07 0.24
C THR A 90 7.13 12.43 1.10
N ARG A 91 6.91 12.33 2.42
CA ARG A 91 7.87 11.66 3.30
C ARG A 91 8.05 10.19 2.94
N ALA A 92 6.97 9.51 2.61
CA ALA A 92 7.02 8.15 2.10
C ALA A 92 7.08 8.22 0.57
N ASP A 93 8.12 7.64 -0.01
CA ASP A 93 8.31 7.62 -1.46
C ASP A 93 7.32 6.66 -2.13
N HIS A 94 7.24 5.45 -1.63
CA HIS A 94 6.33 4.43 -2.17
C HIS A 94 6.07 3.32 -1.15
N LEU A 95 5.03 2.54 -1.41
CA LEU A 95 4.70 1.31 -0.72
C LEU A 95 4.93 0.15 -1.69
N ALA A 96 5.76 -0.81 -1.31
CA ALA A 96 6.09 -1.95 -2.14
C ALA A 96 5.40 -3.21 -1.63
N PHE A 97 4.73 -3.91 -2.53
CA PHE A 97 4.17 -5.24 -2.30
C PHE A 97 5.02 -6.29 -2.99
N ASP A 98 5.19 -7.43 -2.34
CA ASP A 98 5.89 -8.57 -2.91
C ASP A 98 4.92 -9.48 -3.66
N ILE A 99 5.36 -10.02 -4.78
CA ILE A 99 4.60 -10.98 -5.58
C ILE A 99 5.54 -12.13 -5.99
N ALA A 100 5.00 -13.33 -6.14
CA ALA A 100 5.78 -14.44 -6.66
C ALA A 100 6.26 -14.12 -8.09
N PRO A 101 7.51 -14.47 -8.45
CA PRO A 101 8.06 -14.14 -9.78
C PRO A 101 7.20 -14.62 -10.94
N ASP A 102 6.59 -15.79 -10.83
CA ASP A 102 5.72 -16.35 -11.87
C ASP A 102 4.37 -15.63 -12.00
N GLN A 103 4.02 -14.72 -11.10
CA GLN A 103 2.79 -13.94 -11.13
C GLN A 103 2.95 -12.55 -11.74
N MET A 104 4.17 -12.12 -12.04
CA MET A 104 4.41 -10.75 -12.55
C MET A 104 3.67 -10.48 -13.87
N LYS A 105 3.70 -11.42 -14.80
CA LYS A 105 2.98 -11.27 -16.08
C LYS A 105 1.47 -11.13 -15.89
N SER A 106 0.91 -11.92 -14.98
CA SER A 106 -0.53 -11.86 -14.67
C SER A 106 -0.90 -10.53 -14.02
N ALA A 107 -0.07 -10.02 -13.11
CA ALA A 107 -0.28 -8.73 -12.48
C ALA A 107 -0.30 -7.60 -13.51
N ILE A 108 0.65 -7.60 -14.46
CA ILE A 108 0.70 -6.62 -15.54
C ILE A 108 -0.57 -6.68 -16.40
N ALA A 109 -1.02 -7.87 -16.76
CA ALA A 109 -2.24 -8.06 -17.55
C ALA A 109 -3.48 -7.51 -16.81
N LEU A 110 -3.57 -7.76 -15.51
CA LEU A 110 -4.68 -7.28 -14.68
C LEU A 110 -4.69 -5.76 -14.56
N LEU A 111 -3.52 -5.12 -14.41
CA LEU A 111 -3.43 -3.66 -14.39
C LEU A 111 -3.89 -3.05 -15.71
N LYS A 112 -3.51 -3.66 -16.83
CA LYS A 112 -3.98 -3.23 -18.16
C LYS A 112 -5.49 -3.35 -18.28
N GLN A 113 -6.09 -4.44 -17.82
CA GLN A 113 -7.54 -4.64 -17.83
C GLN A 113 -8.26 -3.62 -16.95
N ALA A 114 -7.64 -3.20 -15.86
CA ALA A 114 -8.19 -2.20 -14.95
C ALA A 114 -7.93 -0.75 -15.41
N ASP A 115 -7.30 -0.55 -16.56
CA ASP A 115 -6.91 0.75 -17.10
C ASP A 115 -6.01 1.55 -16.13
N ILE A 116 -5.14 0.85 -15.41
CA ILE A 116 -4.17 1.48 -14.51
C ILE A 116 -2.86 1.69 -15.27
N PRO A 117 -2.44 2.94 -15.51
CA PRO A 117 -1.12 3.21 -16.10
C PRO A 117 0.00 2.78 -15.15
N PHE A 118 1.05 2.17 -15.70
CA PHE A 118 2.20 1.75 -14.90
C PHE A 118 3.50 1.91 -15.68
N LYS A 119 4.62 1.96 -14.95
CA LYS A 119 5.98 1.92 -15.50
C LYS A 119 6.58 0.56 -15.21
N GLY A 120 7.34 0.03 -16.18
CA GLY A 120 8.05 -1.25 -16.03
C GLY A 120 7.50 -2.35 -16.92
N PRO A 121 7.93 -3.60 -16.71
CA PRO A 121 8.80 -4.03 -15.62
C PRO A 121 10.22 -3.48 -15.75
N ILE A 122 10.77 -3.04 -14.61
CA ILE A 122 12.17 -2.61 -14.52
C ILE A 122 12.94 -3.76 -13.89
N THR A 123 13.97 -4.24 -14.59
CA THR A 123 14.81 -5.34 -14.11
C THR A 123 16.04 -4.80 -13.41
N ARG A 124 16.28 -5.32 -12.20
CA ARG A 124 17.46 -5.02 -11.38
C ARG A 124 18.08 -6.33 -10.89
N PRO A 125 19.32 -6.31 -10.38
CA PRO A 125 19.91 -7.52 -9.77
C PRO A 125 19.05 -8.13 -8.65
N THR A 126 18.24 -7.31 -7.97
CA THR A 126 17.37 -7.73 -6.87
C THR A 126 15.98 -8.19 -7.31
N GLY A 127 15.68 -8.20 -8.61
CA GLY A 127 14.41 -8.64 -9.15
C GLY A 127 13.78 -7.67 -10.14
N GLN A 128 12.48 -7.76 -10.31
CA GLN A 128 11.71 -6.89 -11.19
C GLN A 128 10.69 -6.08 -10.37
N GLY A 129 10.34 -4.90 -10.88
CA GLY A 129 9.32 -4.06 -10.27
C GLY A 129 8.49 -3.31 -11.30
N ILE A 130 7.22 -3.10 -10.99
CA ILE A 130 6.31 -2.22 -11.72
C ILE A 130 5.81 -1.16 -10.75
N TYR A 131 5.55 0.04 -11.27
CA TYR A 131 5.22 1.21 -10.48
C TYR A 131 3.96 1.89 -11.03
N PHE A 132 3.03 2.20 -10.16
CA PHE A 132 1.79 2.88 -10.53
C PHE A 132 1.30 3.73 -9.36
N LYS A 133 0.21 4.49 -9.57
CA LYS A 133 -0.29 5.44 -8.58
C LYS A 133 -1.63 4.97 -8.01
N ASP A 134 -1.82 5.20 -6.71
CA ASP A 134 -3.14 5.09 -6.09
C ASP A 134 -3.99 6.32 -6.45
N PRO A 135 -5.28 6.38 -6.05
CA PRO A 135 -6.15 7.53 -6.38
C PRO A 135 -5.65 8.87 -5.86
N ASP A 136 -4.85 8.90 -4.82
CA ASP A 136 -4.27 10.13 -4.25
C ASP A 136 -2.89 10.46 -4.82
N GLY A 137 -2.43 9.69 -5.82
CA GLY A 137 -1.12 9.90 -6.44
C GLY A 137 0.05 9.29 -5.68
N PHE A 138 -0.21 8.49 -4.64
CA PHE A 138 0.84 7.80 -3.91
C PHE A 138 1.38 6.65 -4.75
N THR A 139 2.70 6.50 -4.78
CA THR A 139 3.34 5.46 -5.60
C THR A 139 3.23 4.09 -4.95
N ILE A 140 2.74 3.14 -5.73
CA ILE A 140 2.70 1.72 -5.38
C ILE A 140 3.72 1.00 -6.27
N GLU A 141 4.52 0.16 -5.66
CA GLU A 141 5.42 -0.77 -6.35
C GLU A 141 4.91 -2.20 -6.13
N VAL A 142 4.90 -2.99 -7.18
CA VAL A 142 4.77 -4.46 -7.07
C VAL A 142 6.08 -5.05 -7.57
N ARG A 143 6.77 -5.78 -6.71
CA ARG A 143 8.10 -6.30 -6.99
C ARG A 143 8.17 -7.81 -6.79
N CYS A 144 9.09 -8.47 -7.45
CA CYS A 144 9.39 -9.88 -7.24
C CYS A 144 10.90 -10.12 -7.19
N ASP A 145 11.29 -11.22 -6.56
CA ASP A 145 12.69 -11.67 -6.57
C ASP A 145 13.14 -12.07 -7.99
N PRO A 146 14.45 -12.14 -8.26
CA PRO A 146 14.94 -12.57 -9.56
C PRO A 146 14.44 -13.98 -9.88
N GLN A 147 14.05 -14.17 -11.14
CA GLN A 147 13.78 -15.52 -11.65
C GLN A 147 15.10 -16.22 -11.92
N CYS A 148 15.24 -17.42 -11.40
CA CYS A 148 16.38 -18.27 -11.67
C CYS A 148 16.32 -18.88 -13.05
#